data_1bb596b76a7a17bcae5d8338bebfc27e
#
_entry.id   1bb596b76a7a17bcae5d8338bebfc27e
#
_cell.length_a   1.000
_cell.length_b   1.000
_cell.length_c   1.000
_cell.angle_alpha   90.00
_cell.angle_beta   90.00
_cell.angle_gamma   90.00
#
_symmetry.space_group_name_H-M   'P 1'
#
loop_
_entity.id
_entity.type
_entity.pdbx_description
1 polymer ?
#
loop_
_entity_poly.entity_id
_entity_poly.type
_entity_poly.pdbx_seq_one_letter_code
_entity_poly.pdbx_strand_id
1 'polypeptide(L)'
;MPSPRLVPAVISALATISPVPALASSADAWAAHRQEVAAACLRASGLVDARLVGSVIAFDDSVGSSAALVAGRYPQAPMAGQEGLSLCLFDRRSRSAQVAPADTWR
;
A
#
# COMPACT_ATOMS: atom_id res chain seq x y z
N MET A 1 -34.19 -6.67 -59.99
CA MET A 1 -34.14 -7.31 -58.75
C MET A 1 -33.45 -6.49 -57.73
N PRO A 2 -34.16 -5.86 -57.01
CA PRO A 2 -33.55 -5.00 -56.04
C PRO A 2 -32.96 -5.83 -54.95
N SER A 3 -31.76 -5.68 -54.77
CA SER A 3 -31.13 -6.35 -53.67
C SER A 3 -31.46 -5.59 -52.40
N PRO A 4 -31.81 -6.31 -51.46
CA PRO A 4 -32.10 -5.69 -50.20
C PRO A 4 -30.88 -5.00 -49.70
N ARG A 5 -31.09 -3.83 -49.42
CA ARG A 5 -30.07 -3.07 -48.91
C ARG A 5 -29.96 -3.33 -47.45
N LEU A 6 -29.05 -4.06 -47.14
CA LEU A 6 -28.78 -4.25 -45.75
C LEU A 6 -28.02 -3.07 -45.25
N VAL A 7 -28.70 -2.29 -44.60
CA VAL A 7 -28.02 -1.25 -43.92
C VAL A 7 -27.44 -1.83 -42.70
N PRO A 8 -26.19 -1.87 -42.61
CA PRO A 8 -25.61 -2.34 -41.38
C PRO A 8 -26.03 -1.39 -40.29
N ALA A 9 -26.66 -1.95 -39.34
CA ALA A 9 -26.94 -1.19 -38.16
C ALA A 9 -25.61 -0.73 -37.63
N VAL A 10 -25.41 0.51 -37.78
CA VAL A 10 -24.23 1.06 -37.20
C VAL A 10 -24.46 1.07 -35.71
N ILE A 11 -24.01 0.11 -35.12
CA ILE A 11 -24.00 0.13 -33.70
C ILE A 11 -22.84 0.97 -33.30
N SER A 12 -23.11 2.20 -33.09
CA SER A 12 -22.10 2.97 -32.43
C SER A 12 -22.01 2.41 -31.04
N ALA A 13 -21.07 1.61 -30.87
CA ALA A 13 -20.74 1.21 -29.53
C ALA A 13 -20.33 2.47 -28.83
N LEU A 14 -21.21 2.96 -28.05
CA LEU A 14 -20.86 4.02 -27.17
C LEU A 14 -19.98 3.44 -26.14
N ALA A 15 -18.72 3.64 -26.36
CA ALA A 15 -17.81 3.40 -25.28
C ALA A 15 -18.20 4.37 -24.19
N THR A 16 -18.94 3.87 -23.27
CA THR A 16 -19.16 4.61 -22.07
C THR A 16 -17.82 4.66 -21.39
N ILE A 17 -17.14 5.72 -21.59
CA ILE A 17 -15.95 5.97 -20.86
C ILE A 17 -16.43 6.37 -19.49
N SER A 18 -16.35 5.45 -18.58
CA SER A 18 -16.49 5.80 -17.20
C SER A 18 -15.36 6.76 -16.89
N PRO A 19 -15.64 7.95 -16.46
CA PRO A 19 -14.57 8.81 -16.04
C PRO A 19 -13.84 8.11 -14.92
N VAL A 20 -12.60 7.84 -15.17
CA VAL A 20 -11.74 7.36 -14.10
C VAL A 20 -11.56 8.56 -13.18
N PRO A 21 -12.04 8.49 -11.97
CA PRO A 21 -11.82 9.58 -11.05
C PRO A 21 -10.33 9.80 -10.90
N ALA A 22 -9.96 11.02 -10.75
CA ALA A 22 -8.58 11.34 -10.46
C ALA A 22 -8.22 10.66 -9.16
N LEU A 23 -7.53 9.55 -9.25
CA LEU A 23 -7.40 8.64 -8.12
C LEU A 23 -6.26 8.97 -7.21
N ALA A 24 -5.31 9.76 -7.70
CA ALA A 24 -4.07 9.93 -6.98
C ALA A 24 -4.26 10.57 -5.61
N SER A 25 -5.32 11.32 -5.42
CA SER A 25 -5.55 12.03 -4.17
C SER A 25 -6.86 11.65 -3.52
N SER A 26 -7.48 10.58 -3.96
CA SER A 26 -8.74 10.20 -3.35
C SER A 26 -8.49 9.61 -1.96
N ALA A 27 -9.45 9.83 -1.08
CA ALA A 27 -9.38 9.28 0.26
C ALA A 27 -9.32 7.75 0.21
N ASP A 28 -10.01 7.13 -0.73
CA ASP A 28 -10.03 5.68 -0.86
C ASP A 28 -8.68 5.14 -1.31
N ALA A 29 -8.05 5.82 -2.26
CA ALA A 29 -6.73 5.40 -2.72
C ALA A 29 -5.69 5.52 -1.61
N TRP A 30 -5.78 6.58 -0.81
CA TRP A 30 -4.89 6.77 0.32
C TRP A 30 -5.11 5.71 1.39
N ALA A 31 -6.37 5.40 1.68
CA ALA A 31 -6.69 4.36 2.65
C ALA A 31 -6.16 3.00 2.21
N ALA A 32 -6.31 2.67 0.93
CA ALA A 32 -5.79 1.42 0.38
C ALA A 32 -4.26 1.37 0.48
N HIS A 33 -3.60 2.48 0.21
CA HIS A 33 -2.14 2.57 0.32
C HIS A 33 -1.69 2.35 1.76
N ARG A 34 -2.35 2.99 2.72
CA ARG A 34 -2.01 2.81 4.13
C ARG A 34 -2.16 1.36 4.57
N GLN A 35 -3.21 0.69 4.09
CA GLN A 35 -3.42 -0.72 4.42
C GLN A 35 -2.33 -1.60 3.81
N GLU A 36 -1.94 -1.31 2.59
CA GLU A 36 -0.87 -2.06 1.94
C GLU A 36 0.45 -1.91 2.70
N VAL A 37 0.80 -0.68 3.05
CA VAL A 37 2.02 -0.41 3.80
C VAL A 37 1.97 -1.10 5.16
N ALA A 38 0.84 -0.98 5.85
CA ALA A 38 0.67 -1.61 7.15
C ALA A 38 0.90 -3.11 7.07
N ALA A 39 0.24 -3.77 6.14
CA ALA A 39 0.36 -5.21 6.01
C ALA A 39 1.80 -5.63 5.70
N ALA A 40 2.45 -4.94 4.78
CA ALA A 40 3.82 -5.26 4.41
C ALA A 40 4.79 -5.02 5.56
N CYS A 41 4.63 -3.92 6.28
CA CYS A 41 5.51 -3.58 7.39
C CYS A 41 5.32 -4.51 8.59
N LEU A 42 4.08 -4.87 8.89
CA LEU A 42 3.83 -5.81 9.98
C LEU A 42 4.49 -7.15 9.71
N ARG A 43 4.36 -7.64 8.48
CA ARG A 43 5.02 -8.91 8.11
C ARG A 43 6.53 -8.78 8.15
N ALA A 44 7.06 -7.70 7.61
CA ALA A 44 8.50 -7.52 7.54
C ALA A 44 9.15 -7.40 8.91
N SER A 45 8.41 -6.89 9.89
CA SER A 45 8.96 -6.68 11.24
C SER A 45 9.39 -7.96 11.92
N GLY A 46 8.70 -9.07 11.64
CA GLY A 46 8.96 -10.34 12.31
C GLY A 46 8.62 -10.32 13.80
N LEU A 47 7.96 -9.27 14.28
CA LEU A 47 7.63 -9.18 15.70
C LEU A 47 6.32 -9.92 15.99
N VAL A 48 6.19 -10.41 17.20
CA VAL A 48 4.97 -11.06 17.69
C VAL A 48 3.99 -9.98 18.12
N ASP A 49 2.74 -10.17 17.77
CA ASP A 49 1.68 -9.19 18.05
C ASP A 49 2.05 -7.81 17.52
N ALA A 50 2.57 -7.79 16.31
CA ALA A 50 3.03 -6.55 15.67
C ALA A 50 1.86 -5.61 15.41
N ARG A 51 2.10 -4.33 15.68
CA ARG A 51 1.10 -3.28 15.47
C ARG A 51 1.79 -2.01 15.01
N LEU A 52 1.10 -1.21 14.25
CA LEU A 52 1.64 0.10 13.87
C LEU A 52 1.57 1.05 15.07
N VAL A 53 2.60 1.89 15.17
CA VAL A 53 2.63 2.99 16.10
C VAL A 53 2.44 4.27 15.30
N GLY A 54 1.29 4.91 15.50
CA GLY A 54 0.98 6.11 14.74
C GLY A 54 0.55 5.79 13.31
N SER A 55 0.70 6.77 12.45
CA SER A 55 0.22 6.71 11.08
C SER A 55 1.33 6.42 10.09
N VAL A 56 0.96 5.89 8.94
CA VAL A 56 1.87 5.78 7.81
C VAL A 56 2.19 7.18 7.31
N ILE A 57 3.46 7.43 7.04
CA ILE A 57 3.93 8.70 6.52
C ILE A 57 4.44 8.48 5.10
N ALA A 58 3.82 9.16 4.15
CA ALA A 58 4.29 9.08 2.77
C ALA A 58 5.30 10.20 2.54
N PHE A 59 6.48 9.82 2.10
CA PHE A 59 7.49 10.78 1.71
C PHE A 59 7.22 11.25 0.28
N ASP A 60 7.87 12.32 -0.09
CA ASP A 60 7.72 12.89 -1.42
C ASP A 60 8.01 11.84 -2.50
N ASP A 61 7.41 12.03 -3.68
CA ASP A 61 7.58 11.09 -4.78
C ASP A 61 9.04 10.97 -5.21
N SER A 62 9.83 12.02 -5.03
CA SER A 62 11.26 11.95 -5.33
C SER A 62 11.99 10.95 -4.44
N VAL A 63 11.49 10.74 -3.23
CA VAL A 63 12.01 9.72 -2.32
C VAL A 63 11.40 8.37 -2.63
N GLY A 64 10.09 8.36 -2.89
CA GLY A 64 9.40 7.17 -3.33
C GLY A 64 9.08 6.17 -2.26
N SER A 65 9.19 6.54 -0.99
CA SER A 65 8.94 5.62 0.12
C SER A 65 7.88 6.13 1.05
N SER A 66 7.23 5.21 1.73
CA SER A 66 6.39 5.50 2.88
C SER A 66 7.00 4.84 4.10
N ALA A 67 6.80 5.44 5.26
CA ALA A 67 7.39 4.95 6.49
C ALA A 67 6.32 4.62 7.51
N ALA A 68 6.61 3.63 8.33
CA ALA A 68 5.76 3.26 9.45
C ALA A 68 6.61 2.72 10.59
N LEU A 69 6.17 2.97 11.80
CA LEU A 69 6.77 2.35 12.98
C LEU A 69 5.93 1.15 13.38
N VAL A 70 6.62 0.06 13.71
CA VAL A 70 5.98 -1.18 14.14
C VAL A 70 6.49 -1.53 15.52
N ALA A 71 5.59 -1.77 16.44
CA ALA A 71 5.93 -2.27 17.76
C ALA A 71 5.39 -3.69 17.90
N GLY A 72 6.05 -4.47 18.72
CA GLY A 72 5.66 -5.83 19.01
C GLY A 72 6.63 -6.44 19.99
N ARG A 73 6.69 -7.76 20.03
CA ARG A 73 7.59 -8.45 20.93
C ARG A 73 8.55 -9.31 20.12
N TYR A 74 9.77 -9.37 20.57
CA TYR A 74 10.74 -10.23 19.93
C TYR A 74 10.36 -11.70 20.13
N PRO A 75 10.42 -12.52 19.06
CA PRO A 75 10.03 -13.93 19.17
C PRO A 75 11.11 -14.84 19.71
N GLN A 76 12.39 -14.43 19.62
CA GLN A 76 13.49 -15.33 19.85
C GLN A 76 14.37 -14.90 21.00
N ALA A 77 14.90 -15.89 21.74
CA ALA A 77 15.87 -15.63 22.76
C ALA A 77 17.12 -14.97 22.17
N PRO A 78 17.82 -14.14 22.92
CA PRO A 78 17.57 -13.84 24.34
C PRO A 78 16.50 -12.79 24.57
N MET A 79 15.95 -12.18 23.53
CA MET A 79 15.04 -11.06 23.68
C MET A 79 13.57 -11.46 23.64
N ALA A 80 13.27 -12.75 23.66
CA ALA A 80 11.91 -13.23 23.55
C ALA A 80 10.99 -12.56 24.56
N GLY A 81 9.86 -12.05 24.08
CA GLY A 81 8.87 -11.39 24.91
C GLY A 81 9.15 -9.93 25.22
N GLN A 82 10.36 -9.44 24.93
CA GLN A 82 10.66 -8.03 25.14
C GLN A 82 10.05 -7.17 24.04
N GLU A 83 9.65 -5.96 24.43
CA GLU A 83 9.12 -5.01 23.48
C GLU A 83 10.18 -4.61 22.47
N GLY A 84 9.80 -4.62 21.21
CA GLY A 84 10.66 -4.18 20.13
C GLY A 84 9.98 -3.08 19.33
N LEU A 85 10.80 -2.25 18.71
CA LEU A 85 10.34 -1.19 17.83
C LEU A 85 11.14 -1.26 16.53
N SER A 86 10.47 -1.26 15.41
CA SER A 86 11.09 -1.29 14.09
C SER A 86 10.62 -0.12 13.26
N LEU A 87 11.55 0.48 12.55
CA LEU A 87 11.20 1.44 11.51
C LEU A 87 11.09 0.69 10.19
N CYS A 88 9.98 0.86 9.52
CA CYS A 88 9.74 0.21 8.25
C CYS A 88 9.70 1.25 7.15
N LEU A 89 10.42 0.98 6.06
CA LEU A 89 10.32 1.74 4.83
C LEU A 89 9.68 0.87 3.77
N PHE A 90 8.64 1.41 3.16
CA PHE A 90 7.94 0.75 2.08
C PHE A 90 8.27 1.48 0.78
N ASP A 91 8.95 0.79 -0.13
CA ASP A 91 9.26 1.35 -1.44
C ASP A 91 8.02 1.24 -2.31
N ARG A 92 7.50 2.41 -2.75
CA ARG A 92 6.25 2.44 -3.51
C ARG A 92 6.39 1.90 -4.91
N ARG A 93 7.60 1.90 -5.46
CA ARG A 93 7.82 1.39 -6.80
C ARG A 93 7.90 -0.13 -6.83
N SER A 94 8.72 -0.69 -5.97
CA SER A 94 8.87 -2.14 -5.89
C SER A 94 7.83 -2.80 -5.01
N ARG A 95 7.12 -2.01 -4.20
CA ARG A 95 6.10 -2.47 -3.26
C ARG A 95 6.68 -3.46 -2.26
N SER A 96 7.88 -3.18 -1.81
CA SER A 96 8.59 -4.01 -0.86
C SER A 96 8.90 -3.22 0.40
N ALA A 97 8.97 -3.92 1.51
CA ALA A 97 9.22 -3.32 2.81
C ALA A 97 10.56 -3.78 3.35
N GLN A 98 11.27 -2.86 3.98
CA GLN A 98 12.48 -3.14 4.72
C GLN A 98 12.35 -2.57 6.11
N VAL A 99 12.90 -3.27 7.09
CA VAL A 99 12.82 -2.84 8.47
C VAL A 99 14.19 -2.75 9.09
N ALA A 100 14.31 -1.86 10.04
CA ALA A 100 15.49 -1.72 10.87
C ALA A 100 15.05 -1.52 12.31
N PRO A 101 15.83 -2.01 13.27
CA PRO A 101 15.50 -1.78 14.68
C PRO A 101 15.50 -0.30 14.99
N ALA A 102 14.53 0.13 15.76
CA ALA A 102 14.38 1.52 16.16
C ALA A 102 14.20 1.65 17.68
N ASP A 103 14.70 0.68 18.43
CA ASP A 103 14.47 0.63 19.88
C ASP A 103 15.03 1.85 20.60
N THR A 104 16.04 2.49 20.01
CA THR A 104 16.68 3.66 20.61
C THR A 104 15.89 4.95 20.38
N TRP A 105 14.78 4.89 19.69
CA TRP A 105 13.98 6.07 19.36
C TRP A 105 12.93 6.37 20.42
N ARG A 106 13.00 5.77 21.55
CA ARG A 106 12.07 6.01 22.65
C ARG A 106 12.52 7.13 23.55
#